data_d7d919e71afcb839c9e65188d5f29de5
#
_entry.id   d7d919e71afcb839c9e65188d5f29de5
#
_cell.length_a   1.000
_cell.length_b   1.000
_cell.length_c   1.000
_cell.angle_alpha   90.00
_cell.angle_beta   90.00
_cell.angle_gamma   90.00
#
_symmetry.space_group_name_H-M   'P 1'
#
loop_
_entity.id
_entity.type
_entity.pdbx_description
1 polymer ?
#
loop_
_entity_poly.entity_id
_entity_poly.type
_entity_poly.pdbx_seq_one_letter_code
_entity_poly.pdbx_strand_id
1 'polypeptide(L)'
;MIHDTASRGFSRSADAYERGRPGYPDAAVARIASLLPAGATVLDLAAGTGKLTRPLLAVGLEVIAVEPVAEMRSALPASVRALEGTAEAIPLADGDVDGVVVGQAFHWFDGDAALAEIHRVLRPEGLLALLWNTRVESDPVNLAIDELLDPYRRGAPTQRSDAWRAAFDRTTRFAPLEERDFAGEQRLDADGMEARVGSISFIAALDEPERNRVVERARAMAGEGPVTVRYRTEVLMWRRS
;
A
#
# COMPACT_ATOMS: atom_id res chain seq x y z
N MET A 1 15.12 6.26 -5.76
CA MET A 1 14.58 7.26 -6.74
C MET A 1 13.13 6.88 -7.00
N ILE A 2 12.16 7.78 -6.74
CA ILE A 2 10.72 7.47 -6.95
C ILE A 2 10.51 7.23 -8.45
N HIS A 3 9.82 6.14 -8.82
CA HIS A 3 9.50 5.86 -10.20
C HIS A 3 8.60 6.97 -10.77
N ASP A 4 8.97 7.59 -11.91
CA ASP A 4 8.30 8.76 -12.51
C ASP A 4 6.78 8.60 -12.66
N THR A 5 6.31 7.39 -12.97
CA THR A 5 4.88 7.07 -13.11
C THR A 5 4.15 7.14 -11.76
N ALA A 6 4.80 6.75 -10.67
CA ALA A 6 4.25 6.84 -9.32
C ALA A 6 4.16 8.32 -8.89
N SER A 7 5.24 9.09 -9.05
CA SER A 7 5.29 10.51 -8.67
C SER A 7 4.21 11.36 -9.36
N ARG A 8 4.00 11.20 -10.67
CA ARG A 8 3.03 12.00 -11.46
C ARG A 8 1.57 11.62 -11.22
N GLY A 9 1.31 10.33 -10.90
CA GLY A 9 -0.05 9.84 -10.63
C GLY A 9 -0.56 10.20 -9.24
N PHE A 10 0.34 10.32 -8.26
CA PHE A 10 -0.01 10.52 -6.85
C PHE A 10 -0.22 12.00 -6.46
N SER A 11 0.41 12.95 -7.14
CA SER A 11 0.31 14.38 -6.82
C SER A 11 -1.01 15.05 -7.22
N ARG A 12 -1.86 14.39 -8.02
CA ARG A 12 -3.04 15.03 -8.62
C ARG A 12 -4.31 15.03 -7.78
N SER A 13 -4.46 14.16 -6.77
CA SER A 13 -5.59 14.19 -5.84
C SER A 13 -5.43 13.19 -4.68
N ALA A 14 -4.89 13.64 -3.55
CA ALA A 14 -4.88 12.86 -2.31
C ALA A 14 -6.31 12.44 -1.89
N ASP A 15 -7.32 13.29 -2.11
CA ASP A 15 -8.73 13.01 -1.80
C ASP A 15 -9.34 11.90 -2.67
N ALA A 16 -9.08 11.89 -3.98
CA ALA A 16 -9.56 10.83 -4.86
C ALA A 16 -8.83 9.51 -4.56
N TYR A 17 -7.53 9.56 -4.25
CA TYR A 17 -6.76 8.41 -3.79
C TYR A 17 -7.34 7.85 -2.49
N GLU A 18 -7.62 8.72 -1.52
CA GLU A 18 -8.18 8.34 -0.22
C GLU A 18 -9.55 7.68 -0.37
N ARG A 19 -10.46 8.22 -1.18
CA ARG A 19 -11.78 7.63 -1.43
C ARG A 19 -11.70 6.34 -2.26
N GLY A 20 -10.81 6.30 -3.25
CA GLY A 20 -10.76 5.21 -4.22
C GLY A 20 -10.01 3.97 -3.75
N ARG A 21 -9.00 4.10 -2.90
CA ARG A 21 -8.18 2.95 -2.49
C ARG A 21 -8.80 2.20 -1.31
N PRO A 22 -8.79 0.84 -1.33
CA PRO A 22 -9.27 0.04 -0.20
C PRO A 22 -8.38 0.28 1.03
N GLY A 23 -8.98 0.18 2.22
CA GLY A 23 -8.27 0.02 3.47
C GLY A 23 -7.69 -1.39 3.63
N TYR A 24 -7.26 -1.69 4.84
CA TYR A 24 -6.77 -3.02 5.21
C TYR A 24 -7.73 -3.66 6.21
N PRO A 25 -8.00 -4.99 6.11
CA PRO A 25 -8.86 -5.68 7.06
C PRO A 25 -8.33 -5.57 8.50
N ASP A 26 -9.21 -5.31 9.46
CA ASP A 26 -8.85 -5.22 10.88
C ASP A 26 -8.13 -6.48 11.37
N ALA A 27 -8.53 -7.66 10.87
CA ALA A 27 -7.90 -8.93 11.21
C ALA A 27 -6.44 -9.01 10.73
N ALA A 28 -6.08 -8.38 9.60
CA ALA A 28 -4.70 -8.31 9.12
C ALA A 28 -3.86 -7.42 10.03
N VAL A 29 -4.38 -6.25 10.39
CA VAL A 29 -3.71 -5.30 11.29
C VAL A 29 -3.55 -5.89 12.70
N ALA A 30 -4.61 -6.51 13.24
CA ALA A 30 -4.58 -7.18 14.53
C ALA A 30 -3.55 -8.32 14.56
N ARG A 31 -3.40 -9.07 13.44
CA ARG A 31 -2.37 -10.11 13.34
C ARG A 31 -0.96 -9.53 13.43
N ILE A 32 -0.67 -8.44 12.71
CA ILE A 32 0.61 -7.74 12.79
C ILE A 32 0.87 -7.27 14.21
N ALA A 33 -0.10 -6.58 14.82
CA ALA A 33 0.01 -6.07 16.19
C ALA A 33 0.27 -7.18 17.22
N SER A 34 -0.34 -8.37 17.05
CA SER A 34 -0.16 -9.53 17.95
C SER A 34 1.26 -10.11 17.96
N LEU A 35 2.09 -9.77 16.98
CA LEU A 35 3.49 -10.20 16.84
C LEU A 35 4.49 -9.17 17.39
N LEU A 36 3.99 -8.04 17.88
CA LEU A 36 4.76 -6.92 18.41
C LEU A 36 4.53 -6.77 19.91
N PRO A 37 5.45 -6.17 20.65
CA PRO A 37 5.20 -5.79 22.06
C PRO A 37 4.02 -4.81 22.18
N ALA A 38 3.38 -4.78 23.34
CA ALA A 38 2.37 -3.77 23.64
C ALA A 38 2.99 -2.36 23.58
N GLY A 39 2.33 -1.44 22.88
CA GLY A 39 2.84 -0.07 22.69
C GLY A 39 4.07 0.01 21.78
N ALA A 40 4.30 -0.99 20.93
CA ALA A 40 5.42 -1.00 20.01
C ALA A 40 5.41 0.22 19.07
N THR A 41 6.59 0.72 18.75
CA THR A 41 6.80 1.75 17.72
C THR A 41 6.94 1.08 16.35
N VAL A 42 6.07 1.44 15.42
CA VAL A 42 6.02 0.89 14.06
C VAL A 42 6.27 1.98 13.03
N LEU A 43 7.14 1.72 12.08
CA LEU A 43 7.32 2.56 10.90
C LEU A 43 6.33 2.11 9.81
N ASP A 44 5.44 3.00 9.38
CA ASP A 44 4.68 2.86 8.14
C ASP A 44 5.51 3.52 7.01
N LEU A 45 6.12 2.68 6.17
CA LEU A 45 7.06 3.10 5.14
C LEU A 45 6.36 3.22 3.78
N ALA A 46 6.49 4.37 3.14
CA ALA A 46 5.69 4.82 2.00
C ALA A 46 4.19 4.88 2.38
N ALA A 47 3.91 5.59 3.48
CA ALA A 47 2.61 5.61 4.15
C ALA A 47 1.46 6.19 3.31
N GLY A 48 1.79 6.92 2.23
CA GLY A 48 0.81 7.58 1.39
C GLY A 48 -0.06 8.55 2.20
N THR A 49 -1.37 8.42 2.05
CA THR A 49 -2.36 9.20 2.80
C THR A 49 -2.69 8.63 4.19
N GLY A 50 -2.02 7.54 4.61
CA GLY A 50 -2.22 6.92 5.93
C GLY A 50 -3.30 5.83 5.99
N LYS A 51 -3.57 5.15 4.88
CA LYS A 51 -4.53 4.04 4.83
C LYS A 51 -4.17 2.89 5.78
N LEU A 52 -2.88 2.62 5.98
CA LEU A 52 -2.38 1.64 6.93
C LEU A 52 -2.07 2.28 8.29
N THR A 53 -1.58 3.51 8.29
CA THR A 53 -1.28 4.28 9.50
C THR A 53 -2.45 4.33 10.49
N ARG A 54 -3.67 4.68 9.99
CA ARG A 54 -4.86 4.84 10.86
C ARG A 54 -5.27 3.55 11.59
N PRO A 55 -5.42 2.39 10.92
CA PRO A 55 -5.74 1.16 11.63
C PRO A 55 -4.61 0.68 12.57
N LEU A 56 -3.33 0.95 12.28
CA LEU A 56 -2.23 0.67 13.20
C LEU A 56 -2.34 1.48 14.50
N LEU A 57 -2.68 2.77 14.40
CA LEU A 57 -2.97 3.61 15.57
C LEU A 57 -4.19 3.10 16.35
N ALA A 58 -5.24 2.66 15.64
CA ALA A 58 -6.47 2.18 16.27
C ALA A 58 -6.27 0.91 17.12
N VAL A 59 -5.28 0.08 16.80
CA VAL A 59 -4.92 -1.10 17.61
C VAL A 59 -3.89 -0.80 18.71
N GLY A 60 -3.58 0.48 18.96
CA GLY A 60 -2.75 0.92 20.09
C GLY A 60 -1.24 0.90 19.82
N LEU A 61 -0.79 0.85 18.57
CA LEU A 61 0.61 1.00 18.21
C LEU A 61 1.02 2.47 18.11
N GLU A 62 2.26 2.79 18.43
CA GLU A 62 2.86 4.07 18.11
C GLU A 62 3.35 4.05 16.66
N VAL A 63 2.93 5.03 15.84
CA VAL A 63 3.25 5.02 14.41
C VAL A 63 4.10 6.22 14.04
N ILE A 64 5.24 5.94 13.39
CA ILE A 64 6.02 6.89 12.62
C ILE A 64 5.72 6.61 11.14
N ALA A 65 5.49 7.65 10.34
CA ALA A 65 5.23 7.51 8.92
C ALA A 65 6.35 8.16 8.10
N VAL A 66 6.84 7.45 7.08
CA VAL A 66 7.77 7.99 6.09
C VAL A 66 7.09 8.01 4.73
N GLU A 67 7.00 9.20 4.13
CA GLU A 67 6.35 9.41 2.82
C GLU A 67 7.08 10.52 2.06
N PRO A 68 7.61 10.23 0.85
CA PRO A 68 8.35 11.23 0.06
C PRO A 68 7.46 12.31 -0.55
N VAL A 69 6.18 12.01 -0.89
CA VAL A 69 5.28 12.95 -1.57
C VAL A 69 4.61 13.88 -0.56
N ALA A 70 4.90 15.17 -0.63
CA ALA A 70 4.45 16.17 0.35
C ALA A 70 2.91 16.23 0.48
N GLU A 71 2.19 16.16 -0.65
CA GLU A 71 0.73 16.20 -0.69
C GLU A 71 0.11 14.98 0.03
N MET A 72 0.70 13.80 -0.13
CA MET A 72 0.27 12.59 0.58
C MET A 72 0.63 12.68 2.07
N ARG A 73 1.85 13.11 2.37
CA ARG A 73 2.34 13.28 3.74
C ARG A 73 1.48 14.26 4.53
N SER A 74 0.97 15.32 3.90
CA SER A 74 0.07 16.29 4.55
C SER A 74 -1.31 15.75 4.91
N ALA A 75 -1.74 14.62 4.31
CA ALA A 75 -3.01 13.96 4.60
C ALA A 75 -2.91 12.97 5.78
N LEU A 76 -1.71 12.72 6.30
CA LEU A 76 -1.50 11.86 7.47
C LEU A 76 -2.14 12.46 8.74
N PRO A 77 -2.58 11.63 9.70
CA PRO A 77 -3.11 12.13 10.97
C PRO A 77 -2.11 13.05 11.68
N ALA A 78 -2.58 14.18 12.22
CA ALA A 78 -1.72 15.15 12.93
C ALA A 78 -1.02 14.58 14.18
N SER A 79 -1.51 13.46 14.71
CA SER A 79 -0.91 12.73 15.84
C SER A 79 0.31 11.89 15.43
N VAL A 80 0.57 11.73 14.13
CA VAL A 80 1.66 10.88 13.61
C VAL A 80 2.90 11.73 13.36
N ARG A 81 4.05 11.24 13.77
CA ARG A 81 5.34 11.78 13.36
C ARG A 81 5.58 11.45 11.89
N ALA A 82 5.21 12.37 11.00
CA ALA A 82 5.37 12.23 9.55
C ALA A 82 6.71 12.80 9.09
N LEU A 83 7.51 12.01 8.41
CA LEU A 83 8.86 12.36 7.96
C LEU A 83 8.96 12.27 6.44
N GLU A 84 9.73 13.17 5.85
CA GLU A 84 10.13 13.05 4.45
C GLU A 84 11.29 12.06 4.33
N GLY A 85 11.17 11.10 3.41
CA GLY A 85 12.21 10.10 3.18
C GLY A 85 11.78 9.08 2.14
N THR A 86 12.70 8.20 1.76
CA THR A 86 12.45 7.06 0.87
C THR A 86 12.79 5.76 1.57
N ALA A 87 12.45 4.63 0.96
CA ALA A 87 12.76 3.32 1.50
C ALA A 87 14.28 3.03 1.50
N GLU A 88 15.00 3.67 0.58
CA GLU A 88 16.46 3.55 0.43
C GLU A 88 17.26 4.54 1.32
N ALA A 89 16.55 5.47 1.99
CA ALA A 89 17.13 6.45 2.90
C ALA A 89 16.11 6.83 3.98
N ILE A 90 15.95 5.97 4.97
CA ILE A 90 14.97 6.14 6.06
C ILE A 90 15.53 7.12 7.10
N PRO A 91 14.83 8.24 7.40
CA PRO A 91 15.33 9.28 8.30
C PRO A 91 15.14 8.92 9.78
N LEU A 92 15.52 7.72 10.19
CA LEU A 92 15.50 7.19 11.55
C LEU A 92 16.85 6.66 11.96
N ALA A 93 17.12 6.58 13.26
CA ALA A 93 18.34 6.00 13.81
C ALA A 93 18.32 4.46 13.69
N ASP A 94 19.49 3.85 13.90
CA ASP A 94 19.65 2.40 13.96
C ASP A 94 18.86 1.84 15.15
N GLY A 95 18.05 0.80 14.91
CA GLY A 95 17.27 0.15 15.96
C GLY A 95 16.22 1.03 16.62
N ASP A 96 15.60 1.95 15.88
CA ASP A 96 14.65 2.94 16.38
C ASP A 96 13.22 2.37 16.53
N VAL A 97 12.87 1.34 15.74
CA VAL A 97 11.49 0.80 15.68
C VAL A 97 11.42 -0.71 15.92
N ASP A 98 10.28 -1.17 16.46
CA ASP A 98 9.99 -2.58 16.71
C ASP A 98 9.43 -3.29 15.48
N GLY A 99 8.81 -2.52 14.56
CA GLY A 99 8.26 -3.05 13.33
C GLY A 99 8.36 -2.06 12.17
N VAL A 100 8.43 -2.60 10.97
CA VAL A 100 8.26 -1.84 9.72
C VAL A 100 7.14 -2.49 8.92
N VAL A 101 6.18 -1.69 8.48
CA VAL A 101 5.10 -2.12 7.60
C VAL A 101 5.18 -1.38 6.26
N VAL A 102 4.87 -2.09 5.18
CA VAL A 102 4.84 -1.51 3.82
C VAL A 102 3.55 -1.94 3.14
N GLY A 103 2.65 -0.99 2.93
CA GLY A 103 1.38 -1.23 2.25
C GLY A 103 1.44 -0.87 0.77
N GLN A 104 1.26 -1.83 -0.15
CA GLN A 104 1.15 -1.61 -1.60
C GLN A 104 2.37 -0.96 -2.28
N ALA A 105 3.54 -0.87 -1.64
CA ALA A 105 4.61 -0.02 -2.13
C ALA A 105 5.93 -0.75 -2.45
N PHE A 106 6.24 -1.87 -1.82
CA PHE A 106 7.57 -2.48 -1.88
C PHE A 106 8.07 -2.79 -3.31
N HIS A 107 7.18 -3.08 -4.25
CA HIS A 107 7.53 -3.33 -5.66
C HIS A 107 8.04 -2.10 -6.43
N TRP A 108 7.98 -0.90 -5.81
CA TRP A 108 8.55 0.34 -6.35
C TRP A 108 9.97 0.62 -5.85
N PHE A 109 10.43 -0.10 -4.83
CA PHE A 109 11.71 0.16 -4.18
C PHE A 109 12.88 -0.49 -4.90
N ASP A 110 14.07 0.08 -4.72
CA ASP A 110 15.30 -0.70 -4.84
C ASP A 110 15.33 -1.69 -3.66
N GLY A 111 14.94 -2.94 -3.93
CA GLY A 111 14.71 -3.92 -2.89
C GLY A 111 15.95 -4.18 -2.02
N ASP A 112 17.14 -4.23 -2.59
CA ASP A 112 18.37 -4.49 -1.83
C ASP A 112 18.73 -3.31 -0.91
N ALA A 113 18.63 -2.08 -1.40
CA ALA A 113 18.87 -0.88 -0.61
C ALA A 113 17.78 -0.68 0.46
N ALA A 114 16.50 -0.90 0.10
CA ALA A 114 15.38 -0.80 1.03
C ALA A 114 15.50 -1.83 2.16
N LEU A 115 15.81 -3.10 1.86
CA LEU A 115 16.00 -4.13 2.89
C LEU A 115 17.19 -3.83 3.81
N ALA A 116 18.24 -3.20 3.32
CA ALA A 116 19.36 -2.77 4.15
C ALA A 116 18.94 -1.67 5.15
N GLU A 117 18.19 -0.65 4.69
CA GLU A 117 17.69 0.42 5.53
C GLU A 117 16.61 -0.05 6.52
N ILE A 118 15.66 -0.90 6.07
CA ILE A 118 14.67 -1.52 6.95
C ILE A 118 15.35 -2.32 8.05
N HIS A 119 16.36 -3.13 7.70
CA HIS A 119 17.14 -3.86 8.70
C HIS A 119 17.86 -2.93 9.66
N ARG A 120 18.44 -1.83 9.19
CA ARG A 120 19.15 -0.86 10.03
C ARG A 120 18.25 -0.25 11.10
N VAL A 121 17.03 0.20 10.71
CA VAL A 121 16.11 0.91 11.62
C VAL A 121 15.32 -0.02 12.55
N LEU A 122 15.17 -1.30 12.21
CA LEU A 122 14.51 -2.29 13.08
C LEU A 122 15.41 -2.62 14.28
N ARG A 123 14.79 -2.82 15.44
CA ARG A 123 15.45 -3.46 16.60
C ARG A 123 15.77 -4.92 16.32
N PRO A 124 16.70 -5.56 17.04
CA PRO A 124 16.90 -7.01 16.97
C PRO A 124 15.56 -7.74 17.13
N GLU A 125 15.34 -8.79 16.35
CA GLU A 125 14.05 -9.52 16.30
C GLU A 125 12.84 -8.68 15.86
N GLY A 126 13.05 -7.49 15.33
CA GLY A 126 11.99 -6.62 14.82
C GLY A 126 11.22 -7.25 13.65
N LEU A 127 9.97 -6.83 13.48
CA LEU A 127 9.05 -7.35 12.47
C LEU A 127 9.09 -6.51 11.19
N LEU A 128 9.25 -7.16 10.03
CA LEU A 128 8.91 -6.59 8.73
C LEU A 128 7.60 -7.21 8.24
N ALA A 129 6.62 -6.38 7.83
CA ALA A 129 5.39 -6.85 7.22
C ALA A 129 5.10 -6.12 5.90
N LEU A 130 4.88 -6.88 4.83
CA LEU A 130 4.45 -6.37 3.54
C LEU A 130 2.98 -6.73 3.32
N LEU A 131 2.18 -5.77 2.86
CA LEU A 131 0.75 -5.96 2.64
C LEU A 131 0.35 -5.58 1.22
N TRP A 132 -0.43 -6.46 0.57
CA TRP A 132 -1.04 -6.17 -0.72
C TRP A 132 -2.52 -6.51 -0.74
N ASN A 133 -3.34 -5.58 -1.24
CA ASN A 133 -4.73 -5.82 -1.58
C ASN A 133 -4.81 -6.26 -3.05
N THR A 134 -5.06 -7.54 -3.27
CA THR A 134 -5.28 -8.12 -4.58
C THR A 134 -6.77 -8.34 -4.80
N ARG A 135 -7.32 -7.95 -5.95
CA ARG A 135 -8.72 -8.22 -6.27
C ARG A 135 -8.94 -9.73 -6.41
N VAL A 136 -10.07 -10.22 -5.90
CA VAL A 136 -10.47 -11.62 -6.05
C VAL A 136 -10.84 -11.85 -7.52
N GLU A 137 -10.08 -12.70 -8.21
CA GLU A 137 -10.20 -12.90 -9.68
C GLU A 137 -11.51 -13.55 -10.13
N SER A 138 -12.16 -14.34 -9.27
CA SER A 138 -13.45 -14.96 -9.56
C SER A 138 -14.67 -14.06 -9.31
N ASP A 139 -14.47 -12.86 -8.77
CA ASP A 139 -15.54 -11.91 -8.47
C ASP A 139 -16.00 -11.19 -9.74
N PRO A 140 -17.31 -11.21 -10.10
CA PRO A 140 -17.80 -10.61 -11.34
C PRO A 140 -17.50 -9.11 -11.49
N VAL A 141 -17.55 -8.34 -10.37
CA VAL A 141 -17.23 -6.91 -10.39
C VAL A 141 -15.75 -6.71 -10.69
N ASN A 142 -14.89 -7.54 -10.09
CA ASN A 142 -13.46 -7.49 -10.34
C ASN A 142 -13.09 -7.87 -11.77
N LEU A 143 -13.76 -8.88 -12.34
CA LEU A 143 -13.57 -9.25 -13.75
C LEU A 143 -13.93 -8.09 -14.68
N ALA A 144 -15.06 -7.41 -14.44
CA ALA A 144 -15.46 -6.24 -15.22
C ALA A 144 -14.46 -5.07 -15.09
N ILE A 145 -13.91 -4.85 -13.88
CA ILE A 145 -12.85 -3.86 -13.66
C ILE A 145 -11.57 -4.26 -14.42
N ASP A 146 -11.18 -5.53 -14.36
CA ASP A 146 -9.97 -6.00 -15.06
C ASP A 146 -10.12 -5.86 -16.58
N GLU A 147 -11.26 -6.22 -17.14
CA GLU A 147 -11.58 -6.03 -18.56
C GLU A 147 -11.51 -4.56 -18.98
N LEU A 148 -12.02 -3.64 -18.14
CA LEU A 148 -11.91 -2.21 -18.37
C LEU A 148 -10.46 -1.71 -18.38
N LEU A 149 -9.60 -2.27 -17.52
CA LEU A 149 -8.22 -1.81 -17.30
C LEU A 149 -7.20 -2.42 -18.27
N ASP A 150 -7.48 -3.59 -18.81
CA ASP A 150 -6.52 -4.36 -19.63
C ASP A 150 -5.87 -3.57 -20.78
N PRO A 151 -6.61 -2.74 -21.56
CA PRO A 151 -6.00 -1.95 -22.64
C PRO A 151 -4.93 -0.96 -22.19
N TYR A 152 -4.92 -0.61 -20.89
CA TYR A 152 -4.09 0.44 -20.32
C TYR A 152 -2.90 -0.08 -19.50
N ARG A 153 -2.79 -1.40 -19.27
CA ARG A 153 -1.74 -2.04 -18.46
C ARG A 153 -0.36 -2.12 -19.12
N ARG A 154 0.11 -1.09 -19.77
CA ARG A 154 1.37 -1.07 -20.52
C ARG A 154 2.60 -1.19 -19.60
N GLY A 155 3.02 -2.42 -19.24
CA GLY A 155 4.34 -2.68 -18.63
C GLY A 155 4.63 -2.01 -17.27
N ALA A 156 3.61 -1.50 -16.59
CA ALA A 156 3.79 -0.92 -15.26
C ALA A 156 4.26 -2.01 -14.28
N PRO A 157 5.28 -1.74 -13.43
CA PRO A 157 5.67 -2.65 -12.36
C PRO A 157 4.44 -2.99 -11.51
N THR A 158 4.23 -4.27 -11.27
CA THR A 158 3.13 -4.74 -10.42
C THR A 158 3.68 -5.72 -9.40
N GLN A 159 3.04 -5.81 -8.25
CA GLN A 159 3.33 -6.86 -7.27
C GLN A 159 3.20 -8.28 -7.88
N ARG A 160 2.35 -8.47 -8.90
CA ARG A 160 2.15 -9.74 -9.62
C ARG A 160 3.39 -10.22 -10.40
N SER A 161 4.35 -9.34 -10.68
CA SER A 161 5.58 -9.73 -11.37
C SER A 161 6.55 -10.54 -10.49
N ASP A 162 6.31 -10.58 -9.16
CA ASP A 162 7.18 -11.19 -8.14
C ASP A 162 8.65 -10.75 -8.19
N ALA A 163 9.02 -9.84 -9.08
CA ALA A 163 10.39 -9.35 -9.22
C ALA A 163 10.96 -8.76 -7.91
N TRP A 164 10.10 -8.20 -7.07
CA TRP A 164 10.47 -7.69 -5.76
C TRP A 164 10.93 -8.79 -4.78
N ARG A 165 10.45 -10.05 -4.95
CA ARG A 165 10.85 -11.19 -4.11
C ARG A 165 12.32 -11.53 -4.25
N ALA A 166 12.92 -11.29 -5.41
CA ALA A 166 14.33 -11.56 -5.67
C ALA A 166 15.28 -10.84 -4.71
N ALA A 167 14.89 -9.70 -4.12
CA ALA A 167 15.69 -9.03 -3.10
C ALA A 167 15.74 -9.83 -1.79
N PHE A 168 14.64 -10.51 -1.43
CA PHE A 168 14.60 -11.40 -0.26
C PHE A 168 15.44 -12.67 -0.48
N ASP A 169 15.49 -13.21 -1.69
CA ASP A 169 16.30 -14.40 -2.02
C ASP A 169 17.81 -14.12 -1.90
N ARG A 170 18.21 -12.85 -2.06
CA ARG A 170 19.62 -12.42 -1.99
C ARG A 170 20.08 -12.00 -0.59
N THR A 171 19.17 -11.87 0.37
CA THR A 171 19.52 -11.38 1.71
C THR A 171 19.37 -12.45 2.79
N THR A 172 20.26 -12.42 3.77
CA THR A 172 20.15 -13.22 5.02
C THR A 172 19.69 -12.37 6.20
N ARG A 173 19.35 -11.09 5.96
CA ARG A 173 18.96 -10.13 7.01
C ARG A 173 17.60 -10.40 7.61
N PHE A 174 16.78 -11.21 6.94
CA PHE A 174 15.40 -11.47 7.32
C PHE A 174 15.07 -12.95 7.24
N ALA A 175 14.55 -13.51 8.32
CA ALA A 175 14.04 -14.87 8.36
C ALA A 175 12.52 -14.85 8.09
N PRO A 176 11.99 -15.64 7.11
CA PRO A 176 10.57 -15.76 6.88
C PRO A 176 9.85 -16.20 8.16
N LEU A 177 8.72 -15.54 8.48
CA LEU A 177 7.92 -15.85 9.67
C LEU A 177 6.55 -16.44 9.30
N GLU A 178 5.79 -15.73 8.50
CA GLU A 178 4.42 -16.13 8.13
C GLU A 178 3.99 -15.45 6.83
N GLU A 179 3.21 -16.18 6.03
CA GLU A 179 2.43 -15.64 4.91
C GLU A 179 0.97 -15.97 5.15
N ARG A 180 0.07 -14.98 5.10
CA ARG A 180 -1.32 -15.15 5.42
C ARG A 180 -2.23 -14.22 4.64
N ASP A 181 -3.38 -14.78 4.20
CA ASP A 181 -4.42 -14.06 3.49
C ASP A 181 -5.57 -13.66 4.41
N PHE A 182 -6.11 -12.46 4.17
CA PHE A 182 -7.29 -11.95 4.84
C PHE A 182 -8.30 -11.45 3.80
N ALA A 183 -9.58 -11.79 3.99
CA ALA A 183 -10.64 -11.27 3.15
C ALA A 183 -10.88 -9.79 3.47
N GLY A 184 -11.05 -8.99 2.42
CA GLY A 184 -11.40 -7.59 2.50
C GLY A 184 -12.44 -7.23 1.45
N GLU A 185 -13.20 -6.19 1.70
CA GLU A 185 -14.17 -5.67 0.74
C GLU A 185 -14.26 -4.15 0.81
N GLN A 186 -14.68 -3.56 -0.29
CA GLN A 186 -14.95 -2.14 -0.39
C GLN A 186 -16.30 -1.95 -1.08
N ARG A 187 -17.24 -1.30 -0.40
CA ARG A 187 -18.53 -0.97 -0.97
C ARG A 187 -18.48 0.42 -1.61
N LEU A 188 -18.71 0.49 -2.91
CA LEU A 188 -18.51 1.68 -3.71
C LEU A 188 -19.80 2.03 -4.46
N ASP A 189 -20.25 3.26 -4.33
CA ASP A 189 -21.21 3.89 -5.21
C ASP A 189 -20.54 4.35 -6.53
N ALA A 190 -21.28 5.06 -7.37
CA ALA A 190 -20.77 5.55 -8.65
C ALA A 190 -19.54 6.44 -8.48
N ASP A 191 -19.53 7.36 -7.50
CA ASP A 191 -18.41 8.28 -7.24
C ASP A 191 -17.20 7.51 -6.67
N GLY A 192 -17.45 6.50 -5.84
CA GLY A 192 -16.44 5.60 -5.32
C GLY A 192 -15.77 4.76 -6.40
N MET A 193 -16.53 4.25 -7.38
CA MET A 193 -16.00 3.49 -8.51
C MET A 193 -15.15 4.38 -9.44
N GLU A 194 -15.59 5.60 -9.70
CA GLU A 194 -14.81 6.62 -10.42
C GLU A 194 -13.47 6.87 -9.71
N ALA A 195 -13.51 7.18 -8.41
CA ALA A 195 -12.32 7.43 -7.60
C ALA A 195 -11.41 6.19 -7.53
N ARG A 196 -11.99 4.98 -7.41
CA ARG A 196 -11.26 3.71 -7.35
C ARG A 196 -10.44 3.46 -8.62
N VAL A 197 -11.05 3.62 -9.78
CA VAL A 197 -10.39 3.39 -11.08
C VAL A 197 -9.46 4.54 -11.40
N GLY A 198 -9.88 5.78 -11.21
CA GLY A 198 -9.08 6.99 -11.45
C GLY A 198 -7.81 7.07 -10.59
N SER A 199 -7.79 6.44 -9.39
CA SER A 199 -6.62 6.40 -8.51
C SER A 199 -5.54 5.39 -8.94
N ILE A 200 -5.80 4.56 -9.97
CA ILE A 200 -4.82 3.60 -10.48
C ILE A 200 -3.74 4.37 -11.26
N SER A 201 -2.47 4.15 -10.91
CA SER A 201 -1.34 4.96 -11.40
C SER A 201 -1.29 5.11 -12.92
N PHE A 202 -1.49 4.03 -13.67
CA PHE A 202 -1.47 4.08 -15.14
C PHE A 202 -2.73 4.71 -15.74
N ILE A 203 -3.86 4.74 -15.04
CA ILE A 203 -5.06 5.49 -15.43
C ILE A 203 -4.90 6.97 -15.10
N ALA A 204 -4.37 7.30 -13.92
CA ALA A 204 -4.07 8.67 -13.51
C ALA A 204 -3.05 9.36 -14.44
N ALA A 205 -2.19 8.59 -15.10
CA ALA A 205 -1.18 9.07 -16.04
C ALA A 205 -1.72 9.29 -17.47
N LEU A 206 -2.94 8.86 -17.79
CA LEU A 206 -3.58 9.11 -19.10
C LEU A 206 -3.85 10.60 -19.33
N ASP A 207 -3.98 11.00 -20.60
CA ASP A 207 -4.51 12.32 -20.94
C ASP A 207 -5.97 12.47 -20.40
N GLU A 208 -6.39 13.71 -20.21
CA GLU A 208 -7.67 14.00 -19.59
C GLU A 208 -8.87 13.41 -20.34
N PRO A 209 -8.99 13.50 -21.68
CA PRO A 209 -10.11 12.93 -22.41
C PRO A 209 -10.20 11.39 -22.29
N GLU A 210 -9.06 10.72 -22.34
CA GLU A 210 -9.02 9.25 -22.24
C GLU A 210 -9.30 8.78 -20.82
N ARG A 211 -8.70 9.44 -19.83
CA ARG A 211 -8.98 9.18 -18.42
C ARG A 211 -10.48 9.34 -18.10
N ASN A 212 -11.09 10.45 -18.54
CA ASN A 212 -12.51 10.72 -18.29
C ASN A 212 -13.39 9.62 -18.88
N ARG A 213 -13.11 9.11 -20.07
CA ARG A 213 -13.85 7.98 -20.66
C ARG A 213 -13.74 6.71 -19.82
N VAL A 214 -12.55 6.41 -19.26
CA VAL A 214 -12.34 5.22 -18.44
C VAL A 214 -13.08 5.33 -17.10
N VAL A 215 -12.96 6.48 -16.44
CA VAL A 215 -13.59 6.66 -15.11
C VAL A 215 -15.10 6.75 -15.22
N GLU A 216 -15.66 7.30 -16.30
CA GLU A 216 -17.11 7.30 -16.55
C GLU A 216 -17.66 5.89 -16.79
N ARG A 217 -16.94 5.05 -17.51
CA ARG A 217 -17.30 3.62 -17.64
C ARG A 217 -17.25 2.90 -16.30
N ALA A 218 -16.22 3.19 -15.47
CA ALA A 218 -16.17 2.64 -14.11
C ALA A 218 -17.33 3.11 -13.25
N ARG A 219 -17.69 4.39 -13.33
CA ARG A 219 -18.86 4.97 -12.66
C ARG A 219 -20.15 4.24 -13.02
N ALA A 220 -20.34 3.95 -14.29
CA ALA A 220 -21.53 3.23 -14.79
C ALA A 220 -21.64 1.79 -14.26
N MET A 221 -20.56 1.17 -13.81
CA MET A 221 -20.61 -0.18 -13.22
C MET A 221 -21.41 -0.25 -11.91
N ALA A 222 -21.52 0.86 -11.18
CA ALA A 222 -22.32 0.91 -9.95
C ALA A 222 -23.83 0.85 -10.22
N GLY A 223 -24.30 1.17 -11.47
CA GLY A 223 -25.71 1.14 -11.81
C GLY A 223 -26.56 2.01 -10.89
N GLU A 224 -27.67 1.44 -10.38
CA GLU A 224 -28.60 2.13 -9.46
C GLU A 224 -28.21 2.05 -7.98
N GLY A 225 -27.09 1.38 -7.64
CA GLY A 225 -26.67 1.19 -6.24
C GLY A 225 -25.21 0.78 -6.09
N PRO A 226 -24.72 0.76 -4.85
CA PRO A 226 -23.32 0.45 -4.60
C PRO A 226 -22.97 -1.00 -4.95
N VAL A 227 -21.79 -1.19 -5.52
CA VAL A 227 -21.18 -2.50 -5.79
C VAL A 227 -20.16 -2.84 -4.72
N THR A 228 -19.93 -4.13 -4.51
CA THR A 228 -18.91 -4.62 -3.59
C THR A 228 -17.72 -5.14 -4.39
N VAL A 229 -16.57 -4.51 -4.20
CA VAL A 229 -15.27 -4.94 -4.73
C VAL A 229 -14.58 -5.79 -3.66
N ARG A 230 -14.33 -7.07 -3.94
CA ARG A 230 -13.70 -8.00 -2.99
C ARG A 230 -12.21 -8.08 -3.20
N TYR A 231 -11.48 -8.13 -2.10
CA TYR A 231 -10.03 -8.21 -2.05
C TYR A 231 -9.57 -9.40 -1.24
N ARG A 232 -8.41 -9.92 -1.59
CA ARG A 232 -7.56 -10.73 -0.75
C ARG A 232 -6.41 -9.84 -0.31
N THR A 233 -6.29 -9.59 0.99
CA THR A 233 -5.15 -8.89 1.56
C THR A 233 -4.11 -9.93 1.94
N GLU A 234 -3.05 -9.98 1.16
CA GLU A 234 -1.86 -10.80 1.39
C GLU A 234 -0.97 -10.07 2.41
N VAL A 235 -0.56 -10.76 3.48
CA VAL A 235 0.38 -10.26 4.49
C VAL A 235 1.56 -11.22 4.58
N LEU A 236 2.73 -10.74 4.20
CA LEU A 236 3.98 -11.49 4.29
C LEU A 236 4.84 -10.87 5.39
N MET A 237 5.35 -11.70 6.27
CA MET A 237 6.06 -11.25 7.47
C MET A 237 7.39 -11.95 7.64
N TRP A 238 8.38 -11.19 8.12
CA TRP A 238 9.73 -11.66 8.43
C TRP A 238 10.20 -11.12 9.78
N ARG A 239 11.14 -11.82 10.39
CA ARG A 239 11.92 -11.31 11.52
C ARG A 239 13.26 -10.79 11.04
N ARG A 240 13.72 -9.68 11.62
CA ARG A 240 15.11 -9.26 11.51
C ARG A 240 16.02 -10.33 12.12
N SER A 241 17.01 -10.82 11.36
CA SER A 241 18.03 -11.77 11.81
C SER A 241 19.19 -11.07 12.49
#